data_b708aa0df1f6ff94482ed5a097c0b234
#
_entry.id   b708aa0df1f6ff94482ed5a097c0b234
#
_cell.length_a   1.000
_cell.length_b   1.000
_cell.length_c   1.000
_cell.angle_alpha   90.00
_cell.angle_beta   90.00
_cell.angle_gamma   90.00
#
_symmetry.space_group_name_H-M   'P 1'
#
loop_
_entity.id
_entity.type
_entity.pdbx_description
1 polymer ?
#
loop_
_entity_poly.entity_id
_entity_poly.type
_entity_poly.pdbx_seq_one_letter_code
_entity_poly.pdbx_strand_id
1 'polypeptide(L)' 'MDFETKQELIDFVREQFGVILENDEAHPLNQHPDLLYTVIPKNQRNSILSFFHKKKIETNEHLNGKYWIYLKNIVK' A
#
# COMPACT_ATOMS: atom_id res chain seq x y z
N MET A 1 -10.02 12.60 1.24
CA MET A 1 -9.24 12.75 2.47
C MET A 1 -7.80 12.35 2.20
N ASP A 2 -6.88 13.20 2.54
CA ASP A 2 -5.47 12.94 2.35
C ASP A 2 -4.83 12.49 3.67
N PHE A 3 -3.80 11.69 3.54
CA PHE A 3 -3.09 11.18 4.71
C PHE A 3 -1.86 12.04 4.96
N GLU A 4 -1.67 12.44 6.19
CA GLU A 4 -0.51 13.25 6.55
C GLU A 4 0.72 12.40 6.83
N THR A 5 0.50 11.17 7.28
CA THR A 5 1.59 10.27 7.59
C THR A 5 1.35 8.90 6.99
N LYS A 6 2.44 8.17 6.82
CA LYS A 6 2.39 6.80 6.35
C LYS A 6 1.57 5.94 7.31
N GLN A 7 1.70 6.18 8.61
CA GLN A 7 0.98 5.39 9.59
C GLN A 7 -0.53 5.56 9.49
N GLU A 8 -0.99 6.76 9.16
CA GLU A 8 -2.42 6.99 8.96
C GLU A 8 -2.97 6.13 7.83
N LEU A 9 -2.23 6.03 6.72
CA LEU A 9 -2.65 5.19 5.61
C LEU A 9 -2.66 3.72 6.01
N ILE A 10 -1.62 3.27 6.71
CA ILE A 10 -1.54 1.89 7.16
C ILE A 10 -2.74 1.54 8.03
N ASP A 11 -3.06 2.40 8.98
CA ASP A 11 -4.18 2.18 9.89
C ASP A 11 -5.51 2.19 9.15
N PHE A 12 -5.68 3.11 8.22
CA PHE A 12 -6.92 3.21 7.45
C PHE A 12 -7.16 1.93 6.64
N VAL A 13 -6.14 1.48 5.92
CA VAL A 13 -6.26 0.28 5.08
C VAL A 13 -6.56 -0.95 5.93
N ARG A 14 -5.91 -1.07 7.08
CA ARG A 14 -6.17 -2.19 7.98
C ARG A 14 -7.60 -2.18 8.49
N GLU A 15 -8.12 -1.02 8.87
CA GLU A 15 -9.47 -0.92 9.40
C GLU A 15 -10.54 -1.12 8.33
N GLN A 16 -10.31 -0.58 7.13
CA GLN A 16 -11.30 -0.64 6.07
C GLN A 16 -11.29 -1.96 5.31
N PHE A 17 -10.13 -2.55 5.13
CA PHE A 17 -10.00 -3.74 4.27
C PHE A 17 -9.45 -4.95 5.00
N GLY A 18 -8.95 -4.79 6.21
CA GLY A 18 -8.32 -5.88 6.92
C GLY A 18 -6.97 -6.29 6.33
N VAL A 19 -6.34 -5.40 5.58
CA VAL A 19 -5.07 -5.68 4.91
C VAL A 19 -3.96 -4.90 5.62
N ILE A 20 -2.83 -5.57 5.84
CA ILE A 20 -1.70 -4.97 6.54
C ILE A 20 -0.63 -4.56 5.54
N LEU A 21 -0.27 -3.28 5.59
CA LEU A 21 0.83 -2.74 4.78
C LEU A 21 2.11 -2.77 5.62
N GLU A 22 3.17 -3.34 5.08
CA GLU A 22 4.42 -3.52 5.81
C GLU A 22 5.61 -3.07 4.97
N ASN A 23 6.71 -2.74 5.63
CA ASN A 23 7.98 -2.56 4.93
C ASN A 23 8.53 -3.93 4.56
N ASP A 24 8.89 -4.10 3.29
CA ASP A 24 9.50 -5.35 2.85
C ASP A 24 11.02 -5.22 3.00
N GLU A 25 11.53 -5.58 4.16
CA GLU A 25 12.94 -5.44 4.46
C GLU A 25 13.83 -6.35 3.62
N ALA A 26 13.26 -7.38 3.03
CA ALA A 26 14.01 -8.31 2.18
C ALA A 26 14.18 -7.78 0.76
N HIS A 27 13.44 -6.72 0.39
CA HIS A 27 13.48 -6.20 -0.96
C HIS A 27 14.65 -5.25 -1.17
N PRO A 28 15.31 -5.28 -2.35
CA PRO A 28 16.43 -4.37 -2.61
C PRO A 28 16.09 -2.90 -2.49
N LEU A 29 14.82 -2.54 -2.65
CA LEU A 29 14.36 -1.16 -2.52
C LEU A 29 13.83 -0.82 -1.13
N ASN A 30 14.05 -1.68 -0.15
CA ASN A 30 13.54 -1.46 1.19
C ASN A 30 14.16 -0.26 1.89
N GLN A 31 15.20 0.32 1.30
CA GLN A 31 15.80 1.56 1.81
C GLN A 31 14.89 2.76 1.59
N HIS A 32 13.88 2.62 0.72
CA HIS A 32 12.91 3.68 0.50
C HIS A 32 11.86 3.62 1.60
N PRO A 33 11.78 4.64 2.46
CA PRO A 33 10.80 4.63 3.55
C PRO A 33 9.36 4.68 3.04
N ASP A 34 9.19 5.08 1.78
CA ASP A 34 7.87 5.25 1.18
C ASP A 34 7.40 4.02 0.42
N LEU A 35 8.14 2.92 0.48
CA LEU A 35 7.77 1.70 -0.20
C LEU A 35 7.20 0.70 0.80
N LEU A 36 5.95 0.32 0.60
CA LEU A 36 5.29 -0.67 1.43
C LEU A 36 4.95 -1.90 0.60
N TYR A 37 4.69 -2.98 1.29
CA TYR A 37 4.42 -4.28 0.69
C TYR A 37 3.20 -4.88 1.37
N THR A 38 2.35 -5.54 0.57
CA THR A 38 1.16 -6.16 1.13
C THR A 38 0.69 -7.33 0.26
N VAL A 39 -0.08 -8.21 0.87
CA VAL A 39 -0.79 -9.26 0.15
C VAL A 39 -2.25 -8.84 0.09
N ILE A 40 -2.79 -8.72 -1.12
CA ILE A 40 -4.18 -8.31 -1.32
C ILE A 40 -5.00 -9.53 -1.71
N PRO A 41 -5.98 -9.93 -0.88
CA PRO A 41 -6.84 -11.06 -1.22
C PRO A 41 -7.57 -10.85 -2.54
N LYS A 42 -7.75 -11.90 -3.30
CA LYS A 42 -8.36 -11.81 -4.61
C LYS A 42 -9.75 -11.18 -4.57
N ASN A 43 -10.54 -11.52 -3.55
CA ASN A 43 -11.90 -11.01 -3.43
C ASN A 43 -11.96 -9.52 -3.07
N GLN A 44 -10.89 -8.93 -2.60
CA GLN A 44 -10.83 -7.51 -2.26
C GLN A 44 -9.93 -6.71 -3.21
N ARG A 45 -9.34 -7.40 -4.19
CA ARG A 45 -8.33 -6.78 -5.03
C ARG A 45 -8.84 -5.53 -5.76
N ASN A 46 -9.99 -5.66 -6.40
CA ASN A 46 -10.54 -4.53 -7.15
C ASN A 46 -10.86 -3.34 -6.24
N SER A 47 -11.42 -3.60 -5.08
CA SER A 47 -11.78 -2.52 -4.15
C SER A 47 -10.56 -1.80 -3.63
N ILE A 48 -9.55 -2.55 -3.25
CA ILE A 48 -8.33 -1.96 -2.68
C ILE A 48 -7.53 -1.21 -3.75
N LEU A 49 -7.37 -1.80 -4.93
CA LEU A 49 -6.64 -1.13 -6.01
C LEU A 49 -7.37 0.12 -6.48
N SER A 50 -8.70 0.09 -6.53
CA SER A 50 -9.48 1.29 -6.85
C SER A 50 -9.27 2.38 -5.81
N PHE A 51 -9.22 2.01 -4.55
CA PHE A 51 -8.96 2.97 -3.48
C PHE A 51 -7.60 3.64 -3.68
N PHE A 52 -6.56 2.83 -3.90
CA PHE A 52 -5.22 3.40 -4.12
C PHE A 52 -5.19 4.29 -5.37
N HIS A 53 -5.84 3.85 -6.44
CA HIS A 53 -5.87 4.62 -7.68
C HIS A 53 -6.54 5.98 -7.47
N LYS A 54 -7.65 6.00 -6.75
CA LYS A 54 -8.36 7.26 -6.46
C LYS A 54 -7.52 8.22 -5.63
N LYS A 55 -6.66 7.69 -4.78
CA LYS A 55 -5.76 8.50 -3.96
C LYS A 55 -4.46 8.83 -4.67
N LYS A 56 -4.32 8.41 -5.93
CA LYS A 56 -3.11 8.63 -6.73
C LYS A 56 -1.89 7.96 -6.10
N ILE A 57 -2.12 6.82 -5.47
CA ILE A 57 -1.06 6.01 -4.89
C ILE A 57 -0.66 4.96 -5.91
N GLU A 58 0.62 4.94 -6.26
CA GLU A 58 1.12 3.98 -7.24
C GLU A 58 1.25 2.59 -6.62
N THR A 59 0.81 1.58 -7.35
CA THR A 59 0.93 0.19 -6.92
C THR A 59 1.47 -0.66 -8.05
N ASN A 60 2.25 -1.69 -7.70
CA ASN A 60 2.75 -2.66 -8.66
C ASN A 60 2.58 -4.06 -8.13
N GLU A 61 2.01 -4.93 -8.96
CA GLU A 61 1.92 -6.33 -8.62
C GLU A 61 3.29 -6.99 -8.77
N HIS A 62 3.70 -7.72 -7.73
CA HIS A 62 4.98 -8.43 -7.76
C HIS A 62 4.80 -9.91 -8.10
N LEU A 63 4.03 -10.62 -7.28
CA LEU A 63 3.71 -12.03 -7.47
C LEU A 63 2.28 -12.26 -6.99
N ASN A 64 1.69 -13.34 -7.39
CA ASN A 64 0.35 -13.80 -6.99
C ASN A 64 -0.30 -13.08 -5.81
N GLY A 65 -0.89 -11.91 -6.06
CA GLY A 65 -1.58 -11.14 -5.03
C GLY A 65 -0.70 -10.31 -4.14
N LYS A 66 0.60 -10.29 -4.38
CA LYS A 66 1.54 -9.46 -3.62
C LYS A 66 1.78 -8.16 -4.36
N TYR A 67 1.69 -7.05 -3.64
CA TYR A 67 1.78 -5.73 -4.25
C TYR A 67 2.74 -4.83 -3.49
N TRP A 68 3.40 -3.96 -4.22
CA TRP A 68 4.18 -2.87 -3.67
C TRP A 68 3.41 -1.59 -3.79
N ILE A 69 3.40 -0.80 -2.72
CA ILE A 69 2.65 0.43 -2.61
C ILE A 69 3.65 1.57 -2.45
N TYR A 70 3.63 2.53 -3.36
CA TYR A 70 4.57 3.66 -3.35
C TYR A 70 3.89 4.89 -2.80
N LEU A 71 4.41 5.42 -1.69
CA LEU A 71 3.77 6.51 -0.96
C LEU A 71 4.41 7.88 -1.22
N LYS A 72 5.37 7.96 -2.10
CA LYS A 72 6.15 9.18 -2.30
C LYS A 72 5.33 10.41 -2.66
N ASN A 73 4.13 10.22 -3.20
CA ASN A 73 3.29 11.33 -3.63
C ASN A 73 2.26 11.77 -2.59
N ILE A 74 2.18 11.08 -1.46
CA ILE A 74 1.16 11.39 -0.45
C ILE A 74 1.73 11.64 0.94
N VAL A 75 2.93 11.15 1.21
CA VAL A 75 3.61 11.39 2.48
C VAL A 75 4.60 12.51 2.26
N LYS A 76 4.44 13.58 3.00
CA LYS A 76 5.31 14.75 2.87
C LYS A 76 6.49 14.69 3.81
#